data_6df191e323907546d1e2ccf912c91954
#
_entry.id   6df191e323907546d1e2ccf912c91954
#
_cell.length_a   1.000
_cell.length_b   1.000
_cell.length_c   1.000
_cell.angle_alpha   90.00
_cell.angle_beta   90.00
_cell.angle_gamma   90.00
#
_symmetry.space_group_name_H-M   'P 1'
#
loop_
_entity.id
_entity.type
_entity.pdbx_description
1 polymer ?
#
loop_
_entity_poly.entity_id
_entity_poly.type
_entity_poly.pdbx_seq_one_letter_code
_entity_poly.pdbx_strand_id
1 'polypeptide(L)'
;MADAPDKPVYLLTGSDRPKIEMALARLRRHFVSEAVDVTSALDTSGEGAVALCNAGSLFGDSRLVVIEDVDGRRDSDQRRKGGWKAADVEAVSAYLANPAPDTVLALVGEDVKKTTALWKACTKAGRILEFAVAKRSLQSWVSEQFRQRGVQAEPEACAMLVQLVGDDPQALASEVDKLATWAAGEPVGEREVVALAAPNGDEPLYVLTDALGTRDPASVIAVSEAVFEKDDRSRRDVAARMAGAMTGHVARLATLKRFAARGVGSKEAAAELGMHPFRAQKLSEQAEGFSTEELHDAVVRLAELDGALKGQSRLAADLEVQRALVDLTRRPGAGRVS
;
A
#
# COMPACT_ATOMS: atom_id res chain seq x y z
N MET A 1 -35.34 3.38 5.28
CA MET A 1 -35.58 2.62 4.04
C MET A 1 -34.49 3.09 3.06
N ALA A 2 -33.63 2.20 2.59
CA ALA A 2 -32.69 2.59 1.53
C ALA A 2 -33.50 2.74 0.25
N ASP A 3 -33.40 3.88 -0.43
CA ASP A 3 -34.09 4.10 -1.70
C ASP A 3 -33.65 3.05 -2.72
N ALA A 4 -34.63 2.51 -3.46
CA ALA A 4 -34.39 1.61 -4.60
C ALA A 4 -33.41 2.25 -5.59
N PRO A 5 -32.70 1.46 -6.43
CA PRO A 5 -31.79 2.01 -7.42
C PRO A 5 -32.50 3.02 -8.32
N ASP A 6 -32.06 4.28 -8.27
CA ASP A 6 -32.68 5.40 -8.99
C ASP A 6 -32.17 5.53 -10.43
N LYS A 7 -31.15 4.75 -10.78
CA LYS A 7 -30.48 4.79 -12.09
C LYS A 7 -30.23 3.39 -12.64
N PRO A 8 -30.29 3.21 -13.95
CA PRO A 8 -29.98 1.94 -14.59
C PRO A 8 -28.49 1.60 -14.59
N VAL A 9 -27.61 2.59 -14.34
CA VAL A 9 -26.16 2.41 -14.43
C VAL A 9 -25.47 3.07 -13.26
N TYR A 10 -24.53 2.37 -12.65
CA TYR A 10 -23.62 2.86 -11.63
C TYR A 10 -22.17 2.60 -12.03
N LEU A 11 -21.31 3.62 -11.94
CA LEU A 11 -19.86 3.46 -11.98
C LEU A 11 -19.30 3.73 -10.59
N LEU A 12 -18.74 2.71 -9.97
CA LEU A 12 -18.07 2.81 -8.67
C LEU A 12 -16.58 2.79 -8.91
N THR A 13 -15.88 3.84 -8.52
CA THR A 13 -14.44 3.96 -8.78
C THR A 13 -13.71 4.64 -7.62
N GLY A 14 -12.43 4.35 -7.49
CA GLY A 14 -11.56 4.94 -6.48
C GLY A 14 -10.74 3.91 -5.72
N SER A 15 -9.82 4.42 -4.91
CA SER A 15 -8.89 3.60 -4.13
C SER A 15 -9.48 3.05 -2.82
N ASP A 16 -10.64 3.54 -2.38
CA ASP A 16 -11.31 3.08 -1.14
C ASP A 16 -12.17 1.84 -1.43
N ARG A 17 -11.51 0.70 -1.65
CA ARG A 17 -12.18 -0.57 -1.95
C ARG A 17 -13.23 -0.95 -0.90
N PRO A 18 -12.99 -0.82 0.43
CA PRO A 18 -14.01 -1.08 1.43
C PRO A 18 -15.30 -0.29 1.22
N LYS A 19 -15.22 0.99 0.87
CA LYS A 19 -16.44 1.79 0.59
C LYS A 19 -17.12 1.38 -0.72
N ILE A 20 -16.37 0.97 -1.73
CA ILE A 20 -16.93 0.40 -2.96
C ILE A 20 -17.71 -0.87 -2.62
N GLU A 21 -17.14 -1.79 -1.83
CA GLU A 21 -17.81 -3.03 -1.41
C GLU A 21 -19.08 -2.74 -0.58
N MET A 22 -19.01 -1.76 0.33
CA MET A 22 -20.20 -1.34 1.08
C MET A 22 -21.29 -0.76 0.17
N ALA A 23 -20.92 0.01 -0.85
CA ALA A 23 -21.88 0.55 -1.82
C ALA A 23 -22.49 -0.56 -2.67
N LEU A 24 -21.69 -1.52 -3.14
CA LEU A 24 -22.16 -2.70 -3.85
C LEU A 24 -23.08 -3.57 -2.96
N ALA A 25 -22.72 -3.80 -1.71
CA ALA A 25 -23.56 -4.55 -0.77
C ALA A 25 -24.91 -3.87 -0.54
N ARG A 26 -24.93 -2.53 -0.48
CA ARG A 26 -26.20 -1.78 -0.42
C ARG A 26 -27.02 -1.95 -1.68
N LEU A 27 -26.37 -1.88 -2.84
CA LEU A 27 -27.06 -2.04 -4.14
C LEU A 27 -27.64 -3.45 -4.27
N ARG A 28 -26.86 -4.49 -3.94
CA ARG A 28 -27.29 -5.91 -3.99
C ARG A 28 -28.53 -6.22 -3.14
N ARG A 29 -28.73 -5.53 -2.01
CA ARG A 29 -29.89 -5.74 -1.12
C ARG A 29 -31.25 -5.46 -1.77
N HIS A 30 -31.27 -4.78 -2.92
CA HIS A 30 -32.50 -4.49 -3.66
C HIS A 30 -32.88 -5.58 -4.66
N PHE A 31 -32.06 -6.62 -4.80
CA PHE A 31 -32.24 -7.71 -5.75
C PHE A 31 -32.24 -9.04 -5.02
N VAL A 32 -33.02 -10.01 -5.55
CA VAL A 32 -32.89 -11.40 -5.08
C VAL A 32 -31.53 -11.97 -5.51
N SER A 33 -30.97 -12.87 -4.72
CA SER A 33 -29.61 -13.38 -4.96
C SER A 33 -29.44 -14.01 -6.35
N GLU A 34 -30.45 -14.65 -6.84
CA GLU A 34 -30.51 -15.33 -8.13
C GLU A 34 -30.59 -14.36 -9.33
N ALA A 35 -30.92 -13.10 -9.07
CA ALA A 35 -30.95 -12.03 -10.07
C ALA A 35 -29.71 -11.15 -10.05
N VAL A 36 -28.65 -11.57 -9.33
CA VAL A 36 -27.36 -10.85 -9.23
C VAL A 36 -26.27 -11.63 -9.93
N ASP A 37 -25.74 -11.09 -11.03
CA ASP A 37 -24.57 -11.63 -11.72
C ASP A 37 -23.35 -10.79 -11.41
N VAL A 38 -22.26 -11.45 -11.03
CA VAL A 38 -20.97 -10.81 -10.76
C VAL A 38 -19.91 -11.46 -11.63
N THR A 39 -19.19 -10.67 -12.40
CA THR A 39 -18.07 -11.12 -13.22
C THR A 39 -17.00 -10.03 -13.30
N SER A 40 -15.82 -10.39 -13.84
CA SER A 40 -14.71 -9.45 -14.03
C SER A 40 -14.54 -9.10 -15.50
N ALA A 41 -14.13 -7.88 -15.80
CA ALA A 41 -13.70 -7.45 -17.13
C ALA A 41 -12.42 -8.16 -17.61
N LEU A 42 -11.77 -8.93 -16.73
CA LEU A 42 -10.65 -9.81 -17.10
C LEU A 42 -11.15 -11.08 -17.82
N ASP A 43 -12.37 -11.52 -17.48
CA ASP A 43 -12.97 -12.77 -17.97
C ASP A 43 -14.12 -12.53 -18.95
N THR A 44 -14.68 -11.30 -18.97
CA THR A 44 -15.87 -10.95 -19.76
C THR A 44 -15.59 -9.74 -20.63
N SER A 45 -15.81 -9.88 -21.94
CA SER A 45 -15.72 -8.76 -22.89
C SER A 45 -16.87 -7.77 -22.70
N GLY A 46 -16.75 -6.57 -23.31
CA GLY A 46 -17.82 -5.59 -23.33
C GLY A 46 -19.13 -6.12 -23.95
N GLU A 47 -19.02 -6.88 -25.04
CA GLU A 47 -20.17 -7.55 -25.68
C GLU A 47 -20.77 -8.61 -24.75
N GLY A 48 -19.95 -9.39 -24.03
CA GLY A 48 -20.40 -10.36 -23.04
C GLY A 48 -21.16 -9.70 -21.88
N ALA A 49 -20.67 -8.56 -21.39
CA ALA A 49 -21.36 -7.77 -20.37
C ALA A 49 -22.72 -7.25 -20.86
N VAL A 50 -22.80 -6.77 -22.11
CA VAL A 50 -24.04 -6.35 -22.73
C VAL A 50 -25.02 -7.53 -22.90
N ALA A 51 -24.51 -8.70 -23.28
CA ALA A 51 -25.35 -9.92 -23.39
C ALA A 51 -25.93 -10.32 -22.04
N LEU A 52 -25.15 -10.23 -20.95
CA LEU A 52 -25.64 -10.45 -19.58
C LEU A 52 -26.75 -9.45 -19.22
N CYS A 53 -26.59 -8.18 -19.55
CA CYS A 53 -27.61 -7.17 -19.28
C CYS A 53 -28.91 -7.40 -20.05
N ASN A 54 -28.84 -7.94 -21.27
CA ASN A 54 -29.97 -8.20 -22.13
C ASN A 54 -30.62 -9.58 -21.91
N ALA A 55 -30.03 -10.45 -21.10
CA ALA A 55 -30.53 -11.81 -20.89
C ALA A 55 -31.88 -11.88 -20.15
N GLY A 56 -32.36 -10.77 -19.59
CA GLY A 56 -33.58 -10.69 -18.79
C GLY A 56 -33.47 -11.39 -17.44
N SER A 57 -34.44 -11.20 -16.57
CA SER A 57 -34.56 -11.91 -15.30
C SER A 57 -35.49 -13.09 -15.40
N LEU A 58 -35.03 -14.27 -14.95
CA LEU A 58 -35.88 -15.48 -14.86
C LEU A 58 -36.64 -15.55 -13.53
N PHE A 59 -36.25 -14.75 -12.53
CA PHE A 59 -36.71 -14.89 -11.14
C PHE A 59 -37.34 -13.63 -10.54
N GLY A 60 -37.46 -12.57 -11.30
CA GLY A 60 -38.00 -11.33 -10.74
C GLY A 60 -38.10 -10.19 -11.72
N ASP A 61 -38.59 -9.09 -11.22
CA ASP A 61 -38.89 -7.91 -12.03
C ASP A 61 -37.63 -7.10 -12.39
N SER A 62 -36.49 -7.34 -11.69
CA SER A 62 -35.25 -6.59 -11.94
C SER A 62 -33.99 -7.44 -11.69
N ARG A 63 -32.90 -7.09 -12.38
CA ARG A 63 -31.60 -7.77 -12.35
C ARG A 63 -30.47 -6.81 -12.09
N LEU A 64 -29.44 -7.28 -11.39
CA LEU A 64 -28.17 -6.55 -11.17
C LEU A 64 -27.03 -7.30 -11.85
N VAL A 65 -26.35 -6.62 -12.76
CA VAL A 65 -25.11 -7.11 -13.37
C VAL A 65 -23.95 -6.28 -12.84
N VAL A 66 -22.98 -6.91 -12.18
CA VAL A 66 -21.77 -6.27 -11.64
C VAL A 66 -20.57 -6.70 -12.46
N ILE A 67 -19.87 -5.74 -13.05
CA ILE A 67 -18.62 -5.99 -13.77
C ILE A 67 -17.49 -5.32 -13.01
N GLU A 68 -16.61 -6.14 -12.45
CA GLU A 68 -15.42 -5.68 -11.72
C GLU A 68 -14.23 -5.50 -12.65
N ASP A 69 -13.20 -4.78 -12.19
CA ASP A 69 -11.91 -4.59 -12.84
C ASP A 69 -12.00 -3.99 -14.27
N VAL A 70 -12.97 -3.09 -14.53
CA VAL A 70 -13.18 -2.51 -15.87
C VAL A 70 -11.96 -1.76 -16.42
N ASP A 71 -11.11 -1.24 -15.56
CA ASP A 71 -9.84 -0.58 -15.88
C ASP A 71 -8.61 -1.48 -15.65
N GLY A 72 -8.83 -2.79 -15.43
CA GLY A 72 -7.82 -3.80 -15.16
C GLY A 72 -7.40 -3.87 -13.70
N ARG A 73 -6.62 -4.89 -13.37
CA ARG A 73 -6.08 -5.15 -12.04
C ARG A 73 -4.59 -4.82 -11.99
N ARG A 74 -4.10 -4.29 -10.87
CA ARG A 74 -2.66 -4.07 -10.67
C ARG A 74 -1.95 -5.40 -10.41
N ASP A 75 -0.80 -5.60 -11.05
CA ASP A 75 0.09 -6.72 -10.75
C ASP A 75 1.09 -6.36 -9.63
N SER A 76 1.96 -7.31 -9.27
CA SER A 76 3.02 -7.12 -8.28
C SER A 76 3.94 -5.92 -8.57
N ASP A 77 4.09 -5.57 -9.85
CA ASP A 77 4.91 -4.43 -10.30
C ASP A 77 4.12 -3.11 -10.38
N GLN A 78 2.92 -3.06 -9.78
CA GLN A 78 2.00 -1.92 -9.83
C GLN A 78 1.54 -1.53 -11.24
N ARG A 79 1.75 -2.40 -12.25
CA ARG A 79 1.28 -2.19 -13.61
C ARG A 79 -0.13 -2.73 -13.76
N ARG A 80 -0.99 -1.99 -14.47
CA ARG A 80 -2.33 -2.47 -14.76
C ARG A 80 -2.27 -3.48 -15.90
N LYS A 81 -2.86 -4.65 -15.66
CA LYS A 81 -3.04 -5.70 -16.67
C LYS A 81 -4.50 -6.07 -16.79
N GLY A 82 -4.88 -6.44 -18.00
CA GLY A 82 -6.26 -6.77 -18.33
C GLY A 82 -7.16 -5.53 -18.37
N GLY A 83 -8.43 -5.73 -18.09
CA GLY A 83 -9.46 -4.70 -18.22
C GLY A 83 -9.95 -4.53 -19.67
N TRP A 84 -10.98 -3.74 -19.83
CA TRP A 84 -11.63 -3.55 -21.11
C TRP A 84 -10.77 -2.74 -22.08
N LYS A 85 -10.73 -3.21 -23.34
CA LYS A 85 -10.12 -2.52 -24.46
C LYS A 85 -11.12 -1.53 -25.07
N ALA A 86 -10.66 -0.75 -26.05
CA ALA A 86 -11.49 0.25 -26.71
C ALA A 86 -12.78 -0.32 -27.29
N ALA A 87 -12.73 -1.51 -27.93
CA ALA A 87 -13.91 -2.17 -28.47
C ALA A 87 -14.93 -2.57 -27.37
N ASP A 88 -14.45 -3.05 -26.22
CA ASP A 88 -15.32 -3.41 -25.10
C ASP A 88 -16.01 -2.15 -24.53
N VAL A 89 -15.27 -1.07 -24.36
CA VAL A 89 -15.80 0.22 -23.91
C VAL A 89 -16.81 0.79 -24.91
N GLU A 90 -16.57 0.61 -26.22
CA GLU A 90 -17.49 1.04 -27.28
C GLU A 90 -18.81 0.27 -27.21
N ALA A 91 -18.75 -1.08 -27.10
CA ALA A 91 -19.93 -1.93 -26.98
C ALA A 91 -20.79 -1.56 -25.76
N VAL A 92 -20.15 -1.40 -24.60
CA VAL A 92 -20.85 -1.00 -23.37
C VAL A 92 -21.39 0.43 -23.50
N SER A 93 -20.64 1.37 -24.06
CA SER A 93 -21.10 2.75 -24.26
C SER A 93 -22.32 2.83 -25.19
N ALA A 94 -22.40 1.96 -26.20
CA ALA A 94 -23.58 1.85 -27.06
C ALA A 94 -24.79 1.32 -26.29
N TYR A 95 -24.61 0.29 -25.46
CA TYR A 95 -25.66 -0.22 -24.57
C TYR A 95 -26.17 0.86 -23.60
N LEU A 96 -25.26 1.66 -23.01
CA LEU A 96 -25.60 2.71 -22.06
C LEU A 96 -26.46 3.84 -22.68
N ALA A 97 -26.53 3.95 -24.00
CA ALA A 97 -27.41 4.90 -24.64
C ALA A 97 -28.90 4.49 -24.54
N ASN A 98 -29.20 3.18 -24.44
CA ASN A 98 -30.54 2.65 -24.26
C ASN A 98 -30.46 1.36 -23.41
N PRO A 99 -30.22 1.46 -22.10
CA PRO A 99 -30.09 0.28 -21.24
C PRO A 99 -31.41 -0.46 -21.08
N ALA A 100 -31.34 -1.78 -20.88
CA ALA A 100 -32.51 -2.60 -20.62
C ALA A 100 -33.27 -2.09 -19.36
N PRO A 101 -34.60 -1.96 -19.42
CA PRO A 101 -35.36 -1.25 -18.38
C PRO A 101 -35.31 -1.94 -17.01
N ASP A 102 -35.22 -3.28 -16.99
CA ASP A 102 -35.27 -4.08 -15.76
C ASP A 102 -33.86 -4.55 -15.31
N THR A 103 -32.80 -3.92 -15.86
CA THR A 103 -31.42 -4.28 -15.53
C THR A 103 -30.69 -3.07 -15.00
N VAL A 104 -30.06 -3.26 -13.84
CA VAL A 104 -29.09 -2.32 -13.28
C VAL A 104 -27.68 -2.83 -13.57
N LEU A 105 -26.86 -2.02 -14.22
CA LEU A 105 -25.46 -2.32 -14.49
C LEU A 105 -24.56 -1.55 -13.51
N ALA A 106 -23.76 -2.26 -12.72
CA ALA A 106 -22.75 -1.70 -11.84
C ALA A 106 -21.36 -2.03 -12.40
N LEU A 107 -20.62 -1.00 -12.77
CA LEU A 107 -19.24 -1.07 -13.25
C LEU A 107 -18.30 -0.67 -12.12
N VAL A 108 -17.27 -1.47 -11.89
CA VAL A 108 -16.30 -1.24 -10.82
C VAL A 108 -14.90 -1.13 -11.38
N GLY A 109 -14.20 -0.06 -11.03
CA GLY A 109 -12.80 0.15 -11.38
C GLY A 109 -12.07 0.97 -10.31
N GLU A 110 -10.77 0.80 -10.20
CA GLU A 110 -9.97 1.50 -9.19
C GLU A 110 -9.63 2.95 -9.61
N ASP A 111 -9.33 3.17 -10.90
CA ASP A 111 -8.84 4.46 -11.39
C ASP A 111 -9.38 4.79 -12.79
N VAL A 112 -10.70 4.71 -12.94
CA VAL A 112 -11.34 5.06 -14.20
C VAL A 112 -11.22 6.56 -14.43
N LYS A 113 -10.44 6.97 -15.43
CA LYS A 113 -10.16 8.38 -15.70
C LYS A 113 -11.38 9.13 -16.24
N LYS A 114 -11.60 10.34 -15.76
CA LYS A 114 -12.70 11.24 -16.19
C LYS A 114 -12.69 11.57 -17.70
N THR A 115 -11.56 11.39 -18.33
CA THR A 115 -11.36 11.64 -19.77
C THR A 115 -11.80 10.46 -20.64
N THR A 116 -11.99 9.26 -20.08
CA THR A 116 -12.33 8.04 -20.84
C THR A 116 -13.76 8.11 -21.42
N ALA A 117 -13.97 7.36 -22.51
CA ALA A 117 -15.30 7.19 -23.11
C ALA A 117 -16.27 6.54 -22.12
N LEU A 118 -15.81 5.53 -21.36
CA LEU A 118 -16.60 4.85 -20.33
C LEU A 118 -17.13 5.83 -19.27
N TRP A 119 -16.25 6.68 -18.72
CA TRP A 119 -16.66 7.68 -17.74
C TRP A 119 -17.75 8.59 -18.29
N LYS A 120 -17.55 9.12 -19.50
CA LYS A 120 -18.49 10.03 -20.16
C LYS A 120 -19.84 9.36 -20.42
N ALA A 121 -19.83 8.11 -20.87
CA ALA A 121 -21.06 7.33 -21.09
C ALA A 121 -21.80 7.09 -19.77
N CYS A 122 -21.12 6.68 -18.70
CA CYS A 122 -21.71 6.49 -17.36
C CYS A 122 -22.26 7.81 -16.77
N THR A 123 -21.58 8.94 -16.97
CA THR A 123 -22.08 10.23 -16.52
C THR A 123 -23.41 10.59 -17.18
N LYS A 124 -23.61 10.22 -18.46
CA LYS A 124 -24.81 10.51 -19.22
C LYS A 124 -25.96 9.56 -18.88
N ALA A 125 -25.66 8.26 -18.69
CA ALA A 125 -26.65 7.21 -18.53
C ALA A 125 -27.05 6.92 -17.07
N GLY A 126 -26.18 7.26 -16.10
CA GLY A 126 -26.36 6.78 -14.75
C GLY A 126 -25.74 7.67 -13.66
N ARG A 127 -25.12 7.03 -12.68
CA ARG A 127 -24.50 7.69 -11.52
C ARG A 127 -23.06 7.23 -11.34
N ILE A 128 -22.17 8.17 -11.09
CA ILE A 128 -20.79 7.86 -10.75
C ILE A 128 -20.59 8.08 -9.24
N LEU A 129 -20.05 7.07 -8.58
CA LEU A 129 -19.69 7.08 -7.16
C LEU A 129 -18.16 6.97 -7.07
N GLU A 130 -17.52 8.06 -6.69
CA GLU A 130 -16.07 8.16 -6.58
C GLU A 130 -15.66 8.05 -5.12
N PHE A 131 -14.87 7.02 -4.78
CA PHE A 131 -14.39 6.71 -3.43
C PHE A 131 -12.86 6.73 -3.42
N ALA A 132 -12.28 7.91 -3.25
CA ALA A 132 -10.83 8.06 -3.21
C ALA A 132 -10.35 8.37 -1.79
N VAL A 133 -9.25 7.75 -1.38
CA VAL A 133 -8.54 8.09 -0.15
C VAL A 133 -7.37 8.98 -0.50
N ALA A 134 -7.36 10.21 0.04
CA ALA A 134 -6.21 11.09 -0.13
C ALA A 134 -5.05 10.61 0.74
N LYS A 135 -3.82 10.59 0.20
CA LYS A 135 -2.60 10.13 0.93
C LYS A 135 -2.43 10.82 2.30
N ARG A 136 -2.75 12.11 2.39
CA ARG A 136 -2.69 12.88 3.64
C ARG A 136 -3.70 12.46 4.71
N SER A 137 -4.71 11.67 4.35
CA SER A 137 -5.77 11.20 5.26
C SER A 137 -5.72 9.71 5.53
N LEU A 138 -4.67 9.00 5.07
CA LEU A 138 -4.56 7.54 5.23
C LEU A 138 -4.57 7.11 6.70
N GLN A 139 -3.86 7.83 7.58
CA GLN A 139 -3.85 7.51 9.01
C GLN A 139 -5.26 7.63 9.62
N SER A 140 -5.97 8.72 9.33
CA SER A 140 -7.34 8.90 9.78
C SER A 140 -8.29 7.86 9.18
N TRP A 141 -8.05 7.47 7.95
CA TRP A 141 -8.79 6.42 7.27
C TRP A 141 -8.55 5.05 7.94
N VAL A 142 -7.30 4.70 8.27
CA VAL A 142 -6.94 3.48 9.02
C VAL A 142 -7.63 3.45 10.39
N SER A 143 -7.59 4.56 11.14
CA SER A 143 -8.29 4.67 12.42
C SER A 143 -9.80 4.42 12.28
N GLU A 144 -10.42 4.97 11.25
CA GLU A 144 -11.83 4.72 10.94
C GLU A 144 -12.10 3.25 10.56
N GLN A 145 -11.17 2.60 9.83
CA GLN A 145 -11.29 1.17 9.51
C GLN A 145 -11.25 0.29 10.78
N PHE A 146 -10.38 0.58 11.76
CA PHE A 146 -10.37 -0.11 13.05
C PHE A 146 -11.69 0.11 13.80
N ARG A 147 -12.16 1.36 13.86
CA ARG A 147 -13.41 1.72 14.54
C ARG A 147 -14.63 0.97 13.96
N GLN A 148 -14.70 0.82 12.62
CA GLN A 148 -15.77 0.07 11.96
C GLN A 148 -15.78 -1.43 12.33
N ARG A 149 -14.64 -1.96 12.75
CA ARG A 149 -14.47 -3.35 13.23
C ARG A 149 -14.59 -3.48 14.76
N GLY A 150 -14.99 -2.40 15.44
CA GLY A 150 -15.19 -2.39 16.88
C GLY A 150 -13.90 -2.36 17.70
N VAL A 151 -12.76 -2.05 17.09
CA VAL A 151 -11.45 -1.98 17.75
C VAL A 151 -10.97 -0.53 17.78
N GLN A 152 -10.36 -0.12 18.88
CA GLN A 152 -9.65 1.15 18.99
C GLN A 152 -8.18 0.94 18.61
N ALA A 153 -7.62 1.85 17.81
CA ALA A 153 -6.19 1.85 17.50
C ALA A 153 -5.58 3.19 17.91
N GLU A 154 -4.41 3.13 18.51
CA GLU A 154 -3.65 4.33 18.87
C GLU A 154 -3.23 5.09 17.59
N PRO A 155 -3.13 6.43 17.64
CA PRO A 155 -2.66 7.21 16.48
C PRO A 155 -1.30 6.74 15.95
N GLU A 156 -0.41 6.32 16.85
CA GLU A 156 0.91 5.78 16.57
C GLU A 156 0.82 4.44 15.83
N ALA A 157 -0.09 3.56 16.25
CA ALA A 157 -0.36 2.29 15.56
C ALA A 157 -0.89 2.52 14.13
N CYS A 158 -1.80 3.47 13.95
CA CYS A 158 -2.31 3.84 12.63
C CYS A 158 -1.19 4.41 11.73
N ALA A 159 -0.32 5.26 12.27
CA ALA A 159 0.82 5.82 11.55
C ALA A 159 1.83 4.73 11.17
N MET A 160 2.13 3.82 12.10
CA MET A 160 3.01 2.69 11.88
C MET A 160 2.45 1.76 10.80
N LEU A 161 1.17 1.46 10.83
CA LEU A 161 0.54 0.60 9.83
C LEU A 161 0.65 1.20 8.42
N VAL A 162 0.37 2.50 8.26
CA VAL A 162 0.55 3.19 6.97
C VAL A 162 2.02 3.17 6.53
N GLN A 163 2.96 3.27 7.47
CA GLN A 163 4.37 3.23 7.16
C GLN A 163 4.85 1.83 6.72
N LEU A 164 4.36 0.77 7.36
CA LEU A 164 4.74 -0.61 7.04
C LEU A 164 4.08 -1.10 5.74
N VAL A 165 2.80 -0.83 5.57
CA VAL A 165 2.00 -1.36 4.45
C VAL A 165 2.05 -0.45 3.22
N GLY A 166 2.35 0.84 3.42
CA GLY A 166 2.36 1.83 2.34
C GLY A 166 1.02 2.53 2.15
N ASP A 167 0.82 3.07 0.95
CA ASP A 167 -0.32 3.94 0.62
C ASP A 167 -1.45 3.25 -0.16
N ASP A 168 -1.44 1.91 -0.20
CA ASP A 168 -2.49 1.10 -0.79
C ASP A 168 -3.62 0.85 0.22
N PRO A 169 -4.82 1.45 0.04
CA PRO A 169 -5.93 1.27 0.97
C PRO A 169 -6.44 -0.17 1.06
N GLN A 170 -6.31 -0.98 0.01
CA GLN A 170 -6.74 -2.37 0.04
C GLN A 170 -5.82 -3.21 0.92
N ALA A 171 -4.52 -3.06 0.77
CA ALA A 171 -3.54 -3.71 1.62
C ALA A 171 -3.69 -3.27 3.08
N LEU A 172 -3.86 -1.95 3.32
CA LEU A 172 -4.12 -1.41 4.65
C LEU A 172 -5.41 -1.99 5.26
N ALA A 173 -6.50 -2.11 4.51
CA ALA A 173 -7.75 -2.71 5.00
C ALA A 173 -7.56 -4.17 5.41
N SER A 174 -6.83 -4.94 4.60
CA SER A 174 -6.52 -6.35 4.89
C SER A 174 -5.72 -6.51 6.19
N GLU A 175 -4.74 -5.64 6.40
CA GLU A 175 -3.95 -5.64 7.63
C GLU A 175 -4.76 -5.20 8.85
N VAL A 176 -5.65 -4.21 8.69
CA VAL A 176 -6.60 -3.81 9.74
C VAL A 176 -7.53 -4.96 10.10
N ASP A 177 -8.05 -5.73 9.11
CA ASP A 177 -8.91 -6.91 9.36
C ASP A 177 -8.18 -7.95 10.21
N LYS A 178 -6.93 -8.24 9.86
CA LYS A 178 -6.08 -9.19 10.60
C LYS A 178 -5.82 -8.72 12.03
N LEU A 179 -5.38 -7.47 12.20
CA LEU A 179 -5.10 -6.88 13.50
C LEU A 179 -6.34 -6.78 14.38
N ALA A 180 -7.48 -6.37 13.83
CA ALA A 180 -8.73 -6.28 14.56
C ALA A 180 -9.24 -7.67 15.00
N THR A 181 -9.09 -8.69 14.16
CA THR A 181 -9.43 -10.07 14.49
C THR A 181 -8.54 -10.60 15.62
N TRP A 182 -7.24 -10.32 15.55
CA TRP A 182 -6.30 -10.72 16.60
C TRP A 182 -6.57 -10.01 17.93
N ALA A 183 -6.86 -8.71 17.89
CA ALA A 183 -7.08 -7.89 19.06
C ALA A 183 -8.35 -8.28 19.85
N ALA A 184 -9.30 -8.96 19.21
CA ALA A 184 -10.54 -9.45 19.84
C ALA A 184 -11.29 -8.39 20.67
N GLY A 185 -11.22 -7.11 20.26
CA GLY A 185 -11.84 -5.97 20.92
C GLY A 185 -10.90 -5.14 21.81
N GLU A 186 -9.71 -5.64 22.13
CA GLU A 186 -8.69 -4.87 22.86
C GLU A 186 -8.07 -3.78 21.95
N PRO A 187 -7.55 -2.69 22.52
CA PRO A 187 -6.88 -1.65 21.77
C PRO A 187 -5.62 -2.17 21.05
N VAL A 188 -5.38 -1.67 19.84
CA VAL A 188 -4.17 -1.96 19.05
C VAL A 188 -3.18 -0.82 19.19
N GLY A 189 -2.01 -1.10 19.73
CA GLY A 189 -0.88 -0.20 19.81
C GLY A 189 0.18 -0.45 18.73
N GLU A 190 1.26 0.35 18.75
CA GLU A 190 2.37 0.24 17.81
C GLU A 190 3.05 -1.13 17.86
N ARG A 191 3.18 -1.74 19.05
CA ARG A 191 3.85 -3.03 19.24
C ARG A 191 3.14 -4.17 18.52
N GLU A 192 1.82 -4.18 18.58
CA GLU A 192 0.98 -5.17 17.91
C GLU A 192 1.07 -5.03 16.40
N VAL A 193 1.10 -3.79 15.90
CA VAL A 193 1.30 -3.52 14.47
C VAL A 193 2.66 -4.03 14.00
N VAL A 194 3.73 -3.72 14.70
CA VAL A 194 5.09 -4.17 14.35
C VAL A 194 5.22 -5.69 14.40
N ALA A 195 4.54 -6.35 15.36
CA ALA A 195 4.64 -7.79 15.54
C ALA A 195 3.82 -8.59 14.52
N LEU A 196 2.71 -8.04 14.04
CA LEU A 196 1.69 -8.80 13.31
C LEU A 196 1.42 -8.30 11.90
N ALA A 197 1.59 -7.00 11.62
CA ALA A 197 1.35 -6.50 10.28
C ALA A 197 2.35 -7.11 9.29
N ALA A 198 1.84 -7.62 8.17
CA ALA A 198 2.69 -8.06 7.08
C ALA A 198 2.99 -6.86 6.19
N PRO A 199 4.22 -6.57 5.98
CA PRO A 199 4.68 -5.43 5.25
C PRO A 199 4.71 -5.66 3.76
N ASN A 200 4.30 -4.66 3.00
CA ASN A 200 4.42 -4.71 1.54
C ASN A 200 5.89 -4.52 1.12
N GLY A 201 6.46 -5.53 0.48
CA GLY A 201 7.65 -5.50 -0.38
C GLY A 201 8.95 -4.83 0.08
N ASP A 202 8.89 -3.70 0.74
CA ASP A 202 10.05 -2.93 1.25
C ASP A 202 10.26 -3.05 2.77
N GLU A 203 9.49 -3.86 3.44
CA GLU A 203 9.46 -4.02 4.88
C GLU A 203 10.69 -4.62 5.49
N PRO A 204 11.21 -5.71 4.94
CA PRO A 204 12.42 -6.25 5.51
C PRO A 204 13.52 -5.16 5.57
N LEU A 205 13.48 -4.20 4.62
CA LEU A 205 14.39 -3.08 4.57
C LEU A 205 14.12 -2.03 5.67
N TYR A 206 12.85 -1.86 6.08
CA TYR A 206 12.53 -0.98 7.21
C TYR A 206 13.03 -1.58 8.53
N VAL A 207 12.74 -2.85 8.78
CA VAL A 207 13.23 -3.56 9.97
C VAL A 207 14.75 -3.56 10.01
N LEU A 208 15.40 -3.73 8.85
CA LEU A 208 16.86 -3.63 8.73
C LEU A 208 17.38 -2.24 9.11
N THR A 209 16.77 -1.18 8.57
CA THR A 209 17.20 0.19 8.85
C THR A 209 16.89 0.60 10.29
N ASP A 210 15.84 0.07 10.89
CA ASP A 210 15.51 0.29 12.29
C ASP A 210 16.53 -0.39 13.20
N ALA A 211 16.86 -1.66 12.97
CA ALA A 211 17.91 -2.38 13.68
C ALA A 211 19.28 -1.70 13.52
N LEU A 212 19.59 -1.13 12.34
CA LEU A 212 20.77 -0.31 12.11
C LEU A 212 20.75 0.95 13.00
N GLY A 213 19.62 1.65 13.05
CA GLY A 213 19.43 2.87 13.83
C GLY A 213 19.55 2.63 15.35
N THR A 214 19.14 1.46 15.83
CA THR A 214 19.28 1.05 17.24
C THR A 214 20.65 0.43 17.57
N ARG A 215 21.51 0.25 16.56
CA ARG A 215 22.86 -0.32 16.71
C ARG A 215 22.88 -1.71 17.32
N ASP A 216 22.00 -2.59 16.86
CA ASP A 216 21.94 -3.99 17.27
C ASP A 216 22.55 -4.92 16.20
N PRO A 217 23.82 -5.37 16.38
CA PRO A 217 24.51 -6.19 15.39
C PRO A 217 23.85 -7.54 15.17
N ALA A 218 23.25 -8.14 16.21
CA ALA A 218 22.60 -9.44 16.10
C ALA A 218 21.31 -9.32 15.27
N SER A 219 20.50 -8.31 15.56
CA SER A 219 19.27 -8.06 14.81
C SER A 219 19.53 -7.69 13.36
N VAL A 220 20.54 -6.87 13.03
CA VAL A 220 20.81 -6.51 11.62
C VAL A 220 21.23 -7.73 10.79
N ILE A 221 21.99 -8.66 11.37
CA ILE A 221 22.38 -9.89 10.67
C ILE A 221 21.17 -10.79 10.46
N ALA A 222 20.40 -11.08 11.52
CA ALA A 222 19.21 -11.93 11.42
C ALA A 222 18.19 -11.39 10.42
N VAL A 223 17.94 -10.07 10.43
CA VAL A 223 17.06 -9.40 9.48
C VAL A 223 17.62 -9.46 8.07
N SER A 224 18.92 -9.26 7.88
CA SER A 224 19.54 -9.34 6.54
C SER A 224 19.40 -10.73 5.93
N GLU A 225 19.56 -11.79 6.71
CA GLU A 225 19.35 -13.18 6.28
C GLU A 225 17.90 -13.41 5.86
N ALA A 226 16.95 -12.99 6.69
CA ALA A 226 15.52 -13.10 6.37
C ALA A 226 15.13 -12.33 5.08
N VAL A 227 15.77 -11.18 4.81
CA VAL A 227 15.59 -10.44 3.54
C VAL A 227 16.08 -11.25 2.36
N PHE A 228 17.28 -11.86 2.46
CA PHE A 228 17.85 -12.66 1.38
C PHE A 228 17.10 -13.98 1.15
N GLU A 229 16.43 -14.53 2.16
CA GLU A 229 15.65 -15.76 2.05
C GLU A 229 14.26 -15.55 1.46
N LYS A 230 13.63 -14.43 1.76
CA LYS A 230 12.24 -14.12 1.34
C LYS A 230 12.12 -13.46 -0.03
N ASP A 231 13.18 -12.86 -0.55
CA ASP A 231 13.15 -12.13 -1.81
C ASP A 231 13.60 -13.04 -2.96
N ASP A 232 12.71 -13.30 -3.91
CA ASP A 232 12.95 -14.17 -5.08
C ASP A 232 13.93 -13.59 -6.12
N ARG A 233 14.39 -12.35 -5.93
CA ARG A 233 15.35 -11.69 -6.84
C ARG A 233 16.75 -12.26 -6.68
N SER A 234 17.64 -11.91 -7.62
CA SER A 234 19.04 -12.28 -7.45
C SER A 234 19.63 -11.68 -6.15
N ARG A 235 20.50 -12.43 -5.46
CA ARG A 235 21.16 -11.93 -4.22
C ARG A 235 21.85 -10.58 -4.43
N ARG A 236 22.32 -10.31 -5.64
CA ARG A 236 22.94 -9.03 -5.99
C ARG A 236 21.92 -7.88 -6.04
N ASP A 237 20.74 -8.12 -6.59
CA ASP A 237 19.68 -7.12 -6.65
C ASP A 237 19.13 -6.83 -5.25
N VAL A 238 18.96 -7.87 -4.43
CA VAL A 238 18.56 -7.74 -3.03
C VAL A 238 19.60 -6.93 -2.24
N ALA A 239 20.88 -7.25 -2.40
CA ALA A 239 21.99 -6.52 -1.77
C ALA A 239 22.02 -5.04 -2.18
N ALA A 240 21.79 -4.74 -3.46
CA ALA A 240 21.75 -3.36 -3.96
C ALA A 240 20.56 -2.57 -3.36
N ARG A 241 19.40 -3.22 -3.20
CA ARG A 241 18.23 -2.61 -2.52
C ARG A 241 18.52 -2.33 -1.05
N MET A 242 19.14 -3.29 -0.33
CA MET A 242 19.53 -3.10 1.05
C MET A 242 20.52 -1.95 1.20
N ALA A 243 21.55 -1.87 0.35
CA ALA A 243 22.51 -0.78 0.34
C ALA A 243 21.83 0.58 0.10
N GLY A 244 20.88 0.65 -0.83
CA GLY A 244 20.08 1.86 -1.08
C GLY A 244 19.24 2.28 0.14
N ALA A 245 18.57 1.32 0.80
CA ALA A 245 17.78 1.59 2.01
C ALA A 245 18.65 2.11 3.17
N MET A 246 19.80 1.47 3.41
CA MET A 246 20.76 1.90 4.43
C MET A 246 21.32 3.31 4.13
N THR A 247 21.68 3.58 2.88
CA THR A 247 22.16 4.90 2.45
C THR A 247 21.10 5.98 2.70
N GLY A 248 19.86 5.73 2.32
CA GLY A 248 18.75 6.64 2.58
C GLY A 248 18.48 6.86 4.07
N HIS A 249 18.64 5.81 4.88
CA HIS A 249 18.47 5.91 6.33
C HIS A 249 19.58 6.75 6.98
N VAL A 250 20.84 6.45 6.72
CA VAL A 250 21.98 7.21 7.23
C VAL A 250 21.92 8.69 6.82
N ALA A 251 21.51 8.97 5.56
CA ALA A 251 21.34 10.34 5.10
C ALA A 251 20.25 11.10 5.89
N ARG A 252 19.16 10.44 6.27
CA ARG A 252 18.10 11.02 7.11
C ARG A 252 18.61 11.27 8.54
N LEU A 253 19.31 10.31 9.15
CA LEU A 253 19.92 10.49 10.47
C LEU A 253 20.89 11.68 10.48
N ALA A 254 21.76 11.80 9.48
CA ALA A 254 22.69 12.92 9.34
C ALA A 254 21.96 14.26 9.16
N THR A 255 20.86 14.28 8.45
CA THR A 255 20.04 15.48 8.25
C THR A 255 19.36 15.90 9.55
N LEU A 256 18.75 14.97 10.28
CA LEU A 256 18.10 15.25 11.57
C LEU A 256 19.11 15.66 12.63
N LYS A 257 20.30 15.06 12.64
CA LYS A 257 21.42 15.50 13.50
C LYS A 257 21.80 16.96 13.25
N ARG A 258 21.87 17.39 11.98
CA ARG A 258 22.13 18.79 11.61
C ARG A 258 20.99 19.72 12.04
N PHE A 259 19.74 19.29 11.94
CA PHE A 259 18.59 20.06 12.43
C PHE A 259 18.67 20.23 13.95
N ALA A 260 18.92 19.17 14.69
CA ALA A 260 19.09 19.22 16.15
C ALA A 260 20.23 20.17 16.57
N ALA A 261 21.37 20.14 15.86
CA ALA A 261 22.49 21.06 16.11
C ALA A 261 22.14 22.55 15.86
N ARG A 262 21.09 22.82 15.06
CA ARG A 262 20.55 24.16 14.78
C ARG A 262 19.39 24.53 15.71
N GLY A 263 19.04 23.67 16.67
CA GLY A 263 17.92 23.87 17.57
C GLY A 263 16.54 23.59 16.95
N VAL A 264 16.47 22.97 15.77
CA VAL A 264 15.21 22.61 15.10
C VAL A 264 14.69 21.32 15.72
N GLY A 265 13.46 21.36 16.25
CA GLY A 265 12.81 20.21 16.87
C GLY A 265 12.34 19.17 15.83
N SER A 266 12.11 17.93 16.29
CA SER A 266 11.68 16.82 15.41
C SER A 266 10.39 17.11 14.63
N LYS A 267 9.44 17.82 15.23
CA LYS A 267 8.16 18.21 14.60
C LYS A 267 8.35 19.20 13.45
N GLU A 268 9.24 20.17 13.61
CA GLU A 268 9.59 21.16 12.58
C GLU A 268 10.40 20.50 11.47
N ALA A 269 11.37 19.66 11.84
CA ALA A 269 12.13 18.85 10.90
C ALA A 269 11.24 17.91 10.07
N ALA A 270 10.16 17.35 10.66
CA ALA A 270 9.16 16.57 9.96
C ALA A 270 8.49 17.34 8.83
N ALA A 271 8.11 18.59 9.09
CA ALA A 271 7.47 19.45 8.11
C ALA A 271 8.42 19.81 6.95
N GLU A 272 9.68 20.13 7.25
CA GLU A 272 10.69 20.44 6.24
C GLU A 272 11.05 19.23 5.35
N LEU A 273 11.08 18.04 5.94
CA LEU A 273 11.42 16.80 5.22
C LEU A 273 10.21 16.10 4.58
N GLY A 274 9.01 16.64 4.76
CA GLY A 274 7.78 16.04 4.22
C GLY A 274 7.49 14.66 4.79
N MET A 275 7.93 14.38 6.03
CA MET A 275 7.72 13.09 6.68
C MET A 275 6.73 13.21 7.84
N HIS A 276 6.15 12.06 8.25
CA HIS A 276 5.26 12.04 9.40
C HIS A 276 6.01 12.40 10.68
N PRO A 277 5.43 13.23 11.61
CA PRO A 277 6.08 13.68 12.84
C PRO A 277 6.64 12.55 13.71
N PHE A 278 5.90 11.44 13.84
CA PHE A 278 6.33 10.25 14.57
C PHE A 278 7.62 9.64 13.99
N ARG A 279 7.69 9.53 12.66
CA ARG A 279 8.89 9.02 11.98
C ARG A 279 10.09 9.95 12.19
N ALA A 280 9.88 11.26 12.13
CA ALA A 280 10.92 12.23 12.41
C ALA A 280 11.40 12.13 13.86
N GLN A 281 10.50 11.95 14.82
CA GLN A 281 10.85 11.75 16.22
C GLN A 281 11.70 10.49 16.40
N LYS A 282 11.25 9.32 15.92
CA LYS A 282 11.99 8.05 16.01
C LYS A 282 13.38 8.14 15.38
N LEU A 283 13.47 8.73 14.19
CA LEU A 283 14.77 8.94 13.52
C LEU A 283 15.65 9.96 14.26
N SER A 284 15.06 10.96 14.91
CA SER A 284 15.82 11.91 15.75
C SER A 284 16.42 11.22 16.97
N GLU A 285 15.64 10.37 17.64
CA GLU A 285 16.11 9.54 18.75
C GLU A 285 17.25 8.60 18.33
N GLN A 286 17.11 7.95 17.18
CA GLN A 286 18.19 7.14 16.60
C GLN A 286 19.43 7.99 16.27
N ALA A 287 19.25 9.18 15.70
CA ALA A 287 20.34 10.09 15.35
C ALA A 287 21.13 10.58 16.58
N GLU A 288 20.49 10.67 17.76
CA GLU A 288 21.19 10.96 19.01
C GLU A 288 22.25 9.92 19.35
N GLY A 289 21.98 8.66 19.03
CA GLY A 289 22.90 7.53 19.24
C GLY A 289 24.15 7.53 18.36
N PHE A 290 24.28 8.45 17.40
CA PHE A 290 25.43 8.57 16.51
C PHE A 290 26.12 9.94 16.67
N SER A 291 27.41 9.99 16.59
CA SER A 291 28.15 11.25 16.40
C SER A 291 28.08 11.71 14.93
N THR A 292 28.44 12.96 14.68
CA THR A 292 28.53 13.48 13.29
C THR A 292 29.61 12.74 12.49
N GLU A 293 30.72 12.42 13.15
CA GLU A 293 31.85 11.69 12.56
C GLU A 293 31.44 10.27 12.19
N GLU A 294 30.73 9.54 13.09
CA GLU A 294 30.23 8.21 12.81
C GLU A 294 29.26 8.18 11.62
N LEU A 295 28.39 9.18 11.49
CA LEU A 295 27.50 9.28 10.34
C LEU A 295 28.27 9.59 9.04
N HIS A 296 29.37 10.34 9.12
CA HIS A 296 30.26 10.55 7.98
C HIS A 296 30.96 9.24 7.57
N ASP A 297 31.54 8.53 8.54
CA ASP A 297 32.16 7.21 8.29
C ASP A 297 31.18 6.20 7.74
N ALA A 298 29.92 6.23 8.21
CA ALA A 298 28.87 5.40 7.68
C ALA A 298 28.58 5.68 6.19
N VAL A 299 28.59 6.95 5.78
CA VAL A 299 28.45 7.31 4.34
C VAL A 299 29.61 6.75 3.52
N VAL A 300 30.85 6.88 4.02
CA VAL A 300 32.04 6.33 3.34
C VAL A 300 31.91 4.80 3.23
N ARG A 301 31.55 4.13 4.31
CA ARG A 301 31.40 2.67 4.34
C ARG A 301 30.30 2.18 3.36
N LEU A 302 29.19 2.91 3.22
CA LEU A 302 28.14 2.60 2.26
C LEU A 302 28.56 2.86 0.81
N ALA A 303 29.41 3.86 0.56
CA ALA A 303 30.00 4.07 -0.77
C ALA A 303 30.97 2.93 -1.13
N GLU A 304 31.75 2.42 -0.19
CA GLU A 304 32.60 1.23 -0.39
C GLU A 304 31.74 -0.02 -0.69
N LEU A 305 30.63 -0.22 0.03
CA LEU A 305 29.68 -1.29 -0.24
C LEU A 305 29.12 -1.18 -1.66
N ASP A 306 28.68 -0.01 -2.09
CA ASP A 306 28.17 0.21 -3.46
C ASP A 306 29.25 -0.15 -4.52
N GLY A 307 30.50 0.25 -4.31
CA GLY A 307 31.64 -0.14 -5.16
C GLY A 307 31.85 -1.65 -5.17
N ALA A 308 31.80 -2.31 -4.02
CA ALA A 308 31.95 -3.76 -3.91
C ALA A 308 30.85 -4.51 -4.67
N LEU A 309 29.59 -4.09 -4.53
CA LEU A 309 28.43 -4.66 -5.25
C LEU A 309 28.51 -4.42 -6.76
N LYS A 310 29.20 -3.38 -7.21
CA LYS A 310 29.45 -3.06 -8.64
C LYS A 310 30.65 -3.81 -9.23
N GLY A 311 31.31 -4.67 -8.44
CA GLY A 311 32.37 -5.56 -8.95
C GLY A 311 33.77 -5.22 -8.46
N GLN A 312 33.94 -4.31 -7.50
CA GLN A 312 35.25 -4.03 -6.89
C GLN A 312 35.66 -5.06 -5.84
N SER A 313 34.77 -5.97 -5.47
CA SER A 313 35.04 -7.08 -4.55
C SER A 313 34.81 -8.42 -5.20
N ARG A 314 35.49 -9.45 -4.70
CA ARG A 314 35.33 -10.86 -5.05
C ARG A 314 34.44 -11.62 -4.08
N LEU A 315 34.02 -11.01 -2.98
CA LEU A 315 33.12 -11.60 -2.01
C LEU A 315 31.69 -11.70 -2.58
N ALA A 316 30.91 -12.62 -2.06
CA ALA A 316 29.50 -12.72 -2.36
C ALA A 316 28.76 -11.46 -1.85
N ALA A 317 27.72 -11.05 -2.57
CA ALA A 317 27.02 -9.79 -2.30
C ALA A 317 26.37 -9.77 -0.90
N ASP A 318 25.86 -10.90 -0.43
CA ASP A 318 25.31 -11.08 0.92
C ASP A 318 26.37 -10.86 2.00
N LEU A 319 27.57 -11.41 1.84
CA LEU A 319 28.68 -11.25 2.77
C LEU A 319 29.16 -9.79 2.83
N GLU A 320 29.19 -9.08 1.70
CA GLU A 320 29.54 -7.66 1.69
C GLU A 320 28.53 -6.80 2.44
N VAL A 321 27.22 -7.10 2.28
CA VAL A 321 26.18 -6.43 3.03
C VAL A 321 26.31 -6.71 4.53
N GLN A 322 26.47 -7.98 4.94
CA GLN A 322 26.59 -8.35 6.34
C GLN A 322 27.80 -7.69 6.99
N ARG A 323 28.93 -7.66 6.28
CA ARG A 323 30.14 -6.97 6.74
C ARG A 323 29.89 -5.48 6.94
N ALA A 324 29.23 -4.82 5.98
CA ALA A 324 28.89 -3.41 6.11
C ALA A 324 27.94 -3.16 7.29
N LEU A 325 26.93 -4.01 7.49
CA LEU A 325 26.01 -3.91 8.62
C LEU A 325 26.71 -4.01 9.98
N VAL A 326 27.62 -4.97 10.13
CA VAL A 326 28.43 -5.10 11.35
C VAL A 326 29.28 -3.86 11.58
N ASP A 327 29.95 -3.35 10.54
CA ASP A 327 30.79 -2.15 10.65
C ASP A 327 29.96 -0.91 11.06
N LEU A 328 28.77 -0.74 10.48
CA LEU A 328 27.86 0.38 10.74
C LEU A 328 27.22 0.35 12.14
N THR A 329 27.09 -0.83 12.76
CA THR A 329 26.51 -0.98 14.11
C THR A 329 27.53 -0.93 15.23
N ARG A 330 28.84 -1.01 14.94
CA ARG A 330 29.89 -0.92 15.95
C ARG A 330 29.89 0.47 16.61
N ARG A 331 30.07 0.47 17.94
CA ARG A 331 30.30 1.70 18.69
C ARG A 331 31.79 2.00 18.73
N PRO A 332 32.21 3.28 18.66
CA PRO A 332 33.60 3.65 18.89
C PRO A 332 34.04 3.17 20.28
N GLY A 333 35.15 2.42 20.36
CA GLY A 333 35.70 1.90 21.61
C GLY A 333 35.39 0.42 21.92
N ALA A 334 34.54 -0.27 21.17
CA ALA A 334 34.42 -1.71 21.26
C ALA A 334 35.55 -2.39 20.45
N GLY A 335 36.70 -2.56 21.10
CA GLY A 335 37.89 -3.34 20.79
C GLY A 335 38.21 -3.64 19.32
N ARG A 336 39.29 -3.04 18.82
CA ARG A 336 40.16 -3.73 17.86
C ARG A 336 40.70 -4.96 18.58
N VAL A 337 40.07 -6.13 18.36
CA VAL A 337 40.77 -7.39 18.65
C VAL A 337 41.78 -7.55 17.51
N SER A 338 43.03 -7.50 17.88
CA SER A 338 44.21 -7.70 17.02
C SER A 338 44.19 -9.08 16.39
#